data_338a47e88beeae60e6a2dbf0cb0e972d
#
_entry.id   338a47e88beeae60e6a2dbf0cb0e972d
#
_cell.length_a   1.000
_cell.length_b   1.000
_cell.length_c   1.000
_cell.angle_alpha   90.00
_cell.angle_beta   90.00
_cell.angle_gamma   90.00
#
_symmetry.space_group_name_H-M   'P 1'
#
loop_
_entity.id
_entity.type
_entity.pdbx_description
1 polymer ?
#
loop_
_entity_poly.entity_id
_entity_poly.type
_entity_poly.pdbx_seq_one_letter_code
_entity_poly.pdbx_strand_id
1 'polypeptide(L)'
;MKKILLLLLIFVSGCTGVVAQQFDYGKIAPHPRLLLPAGGEEAIRKAIAEYPPLATVHQRIMELCDRTLTEPPVERIKEGKRLLAISRIALKRIYYLSYAYRMTGDKKYAHRAEQEMLAVSRFTDWNPTHFLDVGEMVIGIGYRL
;
A
#
# COMPACT_ATOMS: atom_id res chain seq x y z
N MET A 1 18.05 50.91 -29.65
CA MET A 1 17.49 51.00 -28.24
C MET A 1 15.99 50.68 -28.22
N LYS A 2 15.12 51.26 -29.03
CA LYS A 2 13.65 51.00 -29.02
C LYS A 2 13.25 49.54 -29.28
N LYS A 3 13.95 48.78 -30.15
CA LYS A 3 13.67 47.39 -30.48
C LYS A 3 14.04 46.41 -29.32
N ILE A 4 15.08 46.73 -28.57
CA ILE A 4 15.50 45.91 -27.39
C ILE A 4 14.49 46.13 -26.24
N LEU A 5 13.99 47.36 -26.06
CA LEU A 5 12.97 47.64 -25.04
C LEU A 5 11.66 46.92 -25.33
N LEU A 6 11.27 46.81 -26.61
CA LEU A 6 10.04 46.11 -27.04
C LEU A 6 10.17 44.59 -26.81
N LEU A 7 11.33 43.99 -27.05
CA LEU A 7 11.60 42.57 -26.79
C LEU A 7 11.58 42.25 -25.29
N LEU A 8 12.11 43.15 -24.43
CA LEU A 8 12.06 43.01 -22.99
C LEU A 8 10.62 43.09 -22.46
N LEU A 9 9.78 43.95 -23.00
CA LEU A 9 8.36 44.07 -22.64
C LEU A 9 7.56 42.80 -23.02
N ILE A 10 7.86 42.17 -24.15
CA ILE A 10 7.21 40.92 -24.58
C ILE A 10 7.63 39.78 -23.66
N PHE A 11 8.89 39.73 -23.21
CA PHE A 11 9.40 38.68 -22.30
C PHE A 11 8.77 38.77 -20.90
N VAL A 12 8.55 39.99 -20.39
CA VAL A 12 7.91 40.22 -19.08
C VAL A 12 6.42 39.90 -19.12
N SER A 13 5.73 40.15 -20.25
CA SER A 13 4.31 39.80 -20.41
C SER A 13 4.06 38.32 -20.55
N GLY A 14 5.04 37.51 -20.98
CA GLY A 14 4.94 36.05 -21.12
C GLY A 14 5.04 35.28 -19.79
N CYS A 15 5.49 35.91 -18.71
CA CYS A 15 5.70 35.26 -17.41
C CYS A 15 4.50 35.41 -16.42
N THR A 16 3.43 36.08 -16.82
CA THR A 16 2.27 36.27 -15.95
C THR A 16 1.18 35.23 -16.18
N GLY A 17 1.42 33.99 -15.83
CA GLY A 17 0.35 33.02 -16.05
C GLY A 17 0.54 31.60 -15.55
N VAL A 18 1.60 31.29 -14.83
CA VAL A 18 1.63 30.01 -14.09
C VAL A 18 0.93 30.21 -12.76
N VAL A 19 -0.39 30.27 -12.79
CA VAL A 19 -1.18 30.08 -11.57
C VAL A 19 -0.96 28.63 -11.18
N ALA A 20 -0.16 28.38 -10.15
CA ALA A 20 -0.05 27.06 -9.56
C ALA A 20 -1.47 26.61 -9.20
N GLN A 21 -1.94 25.56 -9.87
CA GLN A 21 -3.27 25.01 -9.61
C GLN A 21 -3.29 24.56 -8.15
N GLN A 22 -4.00 25.30 -7.31
CA GLN A 22 -4.11 24.97 -5.90
C GLN A 22 -4.93 23.70 -5.79
N PHE A 23 -4.29 22.63 -5.35
CA PHE A 23 -4.96 21.34 -5.16
C PHE A 23 -5.93 21.43 -3.98
N ASP A 24 -7.18 21.10 -4.20
CA ASP A 24 -8.21 21.08 -3.17
C ASP A 24 -8.19 19.76 -2.41
N TYR A 25 -7.50 19.76 -1.29
CA TYR A 25 -7.40 18.58 -0.41
C TYR A 25 -8.75 18.14 0.18
N GLY A 26 -9.75 19.04 0.24
CA GLY A 26 -11.10 18.72 0.71
C GLY A 26 -11.88 17.78 -0.21
N LYS A 27 -11.44 17.66 -1.48
CA LYS A 27 -12.05 16.74 -2.47
C LYS A 27 -11.45 15.33 -2.45
N ILE A 28 -10.44 15.09 -1.63
CA ILE A 28 -9.86 13.77 -1.51
C ILE A 28 -10.78 12.88 -0.67
N ALA A 29 -11.10 11.69 -1.20
CA ALA A 29 -11.89 10.71 -0.46
C ALA A 29 -11.26 10.37 0.91
N PRO A 30 -12.06 10.10 1.95
CA PRO A 30 -11.55 9.68 3.25
C PRO A 30 -10.76 8.37 3.16
N HIS A 31 -9.87 8.14 4.12
CA HIS A 31 -9.17 6.87 4.25
C HIS A 31 -10.10 5.74 4.74
N PRO A 32 -9.85 4.48 4.34
CA PRO A 32 -8.89 4.04 3.32
C PRO A 32 -9.40 4.34 1.89
N ARG A 33 -8.52 4.71 0.98
CA ARG A 33 -8.89 5.17 -0.37
C ARG A 33 -8.12 4.53 -1.52
N LEU A 34 -7.21 3.61 -1.23
CA LEU A 34 -6.43 2.93 -2.27
C LEU A 34 -7.18 1.69 -2.76
N LEU A 35 -6.64 0.50 -2.55
CA LEU A 35 -7.17 -0.74 -3.14
C LEU A 35 -8.63 -1.05 -2.77
N LEU A 36 -9.01 -0.79 -1.53
CA LEU A 36 -10.36 -1.00 -1.03
C LEU A 36 -10.84 0.26 -0.30
N PRO A 37 -11.55 1.17 -0.98
CA PRO A 37 -12.12 2.36 -0.37
C PRO A 37 -13.06 2.02 0.81
N ALA A 38 -13.27 2.99 1.69
CA ALA A 38 -14.20 2.86 2.79
C ALA A 38 -15.61 2.46 2.27
N GLY A 39 -16.20 1.42 2.88
CA GLY A 39 -17.50 0.88 2.47
C GLY A 39 -17.45 -0.09 1.28
N GLY A 40 -16.28 -0.35 0.67
CA GLY A 40 -16.15 -1.29 -0.44
C GLY A 40 -16.31 -2.76 -0.04
N GLU A 41 -16.28 -3.07 1.26
CA GLU A 41 -16.42 -4.42 1.80
C GLU A 41 -17.74 -5.08 1.43
N GLU A 42 -18.81 -4.31 1.34
CA GLU A 42 -20.14 -4.83 1.01
C GLU A 42 -20.20 -5.39 -0.41
N ALA A 43 -19.58 -4.71 -1.36
CA ALA A 43 -19.49 -5.20 -2.74
C ALA A 43 -18.70 -6.53 -2.79
N ILE A 44 -17.65 -6.67 -1.98
CA ILE A 44 -16.90 -7.92 -1.89
C ILE A 44 -17.75 -9.03 -1.27
N ARG A 45 -18.47 -8.78 -0.17
CA ARG A 45 -19.37 -9.76 0.46
C ARG A 45 -20.42 -10.24 -0.53
N LYS A 46 -21.03 -9.33 -1.28
CA LYS A 46 -21.99 -9.67 -2.33
C LYS A 46 -21.36 -10.56 -3.38
N ALA A 47 -20.19 -10.20 -3.90
CA ALA A 47 -19.49 -10.98 -4.91
C ALA A 47 -19.11 -12.39 -4.40
N ILE A 48 -18.71 -12.52 -3.13
CA ILE A 48 -18.42 -13.82 -2.49
C ILE A 48 -19.69 -14.68 -2.42
N ALA A 49 -20.85 -14.08 -2.10
CA ALA A 49 -22.11 -14.80 -2.01
C ALA A 49 -22.63 -15.27 -3.38
N GLU A 50 -22.40 -14.48 -4.42
CA GLU A 50 -22.92 -14.72 -5.77
C GLU A 50 -22.00 -15.59 -6.64
N TYR A 51 -20.68 -15.66 -6.33
CA TYR A 51 -19.71 -16.35 -7.17
C TYR A 51 -18.85 -17.35 -6.37
N PRO A 52 -19.15 -18.65 -6.42
CA PRO A 52 -18.49 -19.69 -5.62
C PRO A 52 -16.95 -19.72 -5.67
N PRO A 53 -16.28 -19.47 -6.81
CA PRO A 53 -14.82 -19.39 -6.81
C PRO A 53 -14.28 -18.30 -5.89
N LEU A 54 -14.94 -17.13 -5.77
CA LEU A 54 -14.52 -16.08 -4.83
C LEU A 54 -14.73 -16.51 -3.37
N ALA A 55 -15.79 -17.27 -3.06
CA ALA A 55 -16.00 -17.85 -1.75
C ALA A 55 -14.82 -18.76 -1.36
N THR A 56 -14.37 -19.61 -2.28
CA THR A 56 -13.21 -20.49 -2.06
C THR A 56 -11.93 -19.68 -1.81
N VAL A 57 -11.69 -18.62 -2.60
CA VAL A 57 -10.53 -17.75 -2.41
C VAL A 57 -10.60 -17.02 -1.07
N HIS A 58 -11.76 -16.47 -0.71
CA HIS A 58 -11.98 -15.83 0.59
C HIS A 58 -11.68 -16.78 1.75
N GLN A 59 -12.27 -17.97 1.73
CA GLN A 59 -12.02 -18.98 2.75
C GLN A 59 -10.52 -19.30 2.87
N ARG A 60 -9.84 -19.48 1.74
CA ARG A 60 -8.41 -19.77 1.74
C ARG A 60 -7.56 -18.64 2.33
N ILE A 61 -7.92 -17.39 2.07
CA ILE A 61 -7.26 -16.23 2.68
C ILE A 61 -7.48 -16.25 4.19
N MET A 62 -8.70 -16.49 4.67
CA MET A 62 -8.99 -16.55 6.10
C MET A 62 -8.21 -17.66 6.82
N GLU A 63 -8.15 -18.87 6.25
CA GLU A 63 -7.34 -19.98 6.78
C GLU A 63 -5.84 -19.61 6.87
N LEU A 64 -5.32 -18.90 5.86
CA LEU A 64 -3.94 -18.42 5.87
C LEU A 64 -3.71 -17.37 6.96
N CYS A 65 -4.68 -16.47 7.17
CA CYS A 65 -4.61 -15.48 8.25
C CYS A 65 -4.61 -16.15 9.62
N ASP A 66 -5.52 -17.09 9.86
CA ASP A 66 -5.59 -17.80 11.15
C ASP A 66 -4.30 -18.56 11.46
N ARG A 67 -3.68 -19.21 10.50
CA ARG A 67 -2.37 -19.81 10.67
C ARG A 67 -1.29 -18.78 10.99
N THR A 68 -1.31 -17.64 10.30
CA THR A 68 -0.33 -16.58 10.52
C THR A 68 -0.40 -16.01 11.94
N LEU A 69 -1.56 -16.04 12.61
CA LEU A 69 -1.69 -15.59 14.00
C LEU A 69 -0.77 -16.38 14.98
N THR A 70 -0.46 -17.63 14.66
CA THR A 70 0.35 -18.51 15.50
C THR A 70 1.82 -18.58 15.09
N GLU A 71 2.17 -18.05 13.93
CA GLU A 71 3.54 -18.00 13.42
C GLU A 71 4.30 -16.78 13.98
N PRO A 72 5.65 -16.83 14.12
CA PRO A 72 6.42 -15.64 14.46
C PRO A 72 6.37 -14.61 13.32
N PRO A 73 6.54 -13.28 13.61
CA PRO A 73 6.76 -12.28 12.59
C PRO A 73 7.95 -12.61 11.71
N VAL A 74 7.98 -12.03 10.50
CA VAL A 74 9.11 -12.23 9.58
C VAL A 74 10.41 -11.72 10.17
N GLU A 75 11.49 -12.44 9.86
CA GLU A 75 12.86 -12.08 10.19
C GLU A 75 13.65 -11.75 8.93
N ARG A 76 14.70 -10.91 9.07
CA ARG A 76 15.56 -10.54 7.95
C ARG A 76 16.52 -11.67 7.59
N ILE A 77 16.08 -12.58 6.76
CA ILE A 77 16.86 -13.73 6.29
C ILE A 77 17.06 -13.60 4.77
N LYS A 78 18.31 -13.61 4.31
CA LYS A 78 18.66 -13.57 2.89
C LYS A 78 18.93 -14.97 2.36
N GLU A 79 18.41 -15.26 1.18
CA GLU A 79 18.77 -16.41 0.36
C GLU A 79 19.80 -15.96 -0.68
N GLY A 80 21.08 -16.27 -0.46
CA GLY A 80 22.17 -15.72 -1.24
C GLY A 80 22.24 -14.20 -1.15
N LYS A 81 22.04 -13.49 -2.27
CA LYS A 81 22.06 -12.03 -2.33
C LYS A 81 20.67 -11.39 -2.19
N ARG A 82 19.59 -12.17 -2.05
CA ARG A 82 18.20 -11.70 -2.14
C ARG A 82 17.46 -11.80 -0.81
N LEU A 83 16.66 -10.78 -0.53
CA LEU A 83 15.69 -10.76 0.57
C LEU A 83 14.27 -11.11 0.06
N LEU A 84 14.12 -11.42 -1.23
CA LEU A 84 12.87 -11.50 -1.96
C LEU A 84 11.85 -12.48 -1.35
N ALA A 85 12.30 -13.62 -0.83
CA ALA A 85 11.42 -14.59 -0.17
C ALA A 85 10.73 -13.96 1.05
N ILE A 86 11.48 -13.23 1.85
CA ILE A 86 10.97 -12.56 3.06
C ILE A 86 10.08 -11.38 2.71
N SER A 87 10.47 -10.54 1.73
CA SER A 87 9.63 -9.41 1.31
C SER A 87 8.28 -9.87 0.79
N ARG A 88 8.22 -10.95 0.02
CA ARG A 88 6.96 -11.57 -0.45
C ARG A 88 6.11 -12.14 0.67
N ILE A 89 6.72 -12.79 1.66
CA ILE A 89 6.00 -13.28 2.83
C ILE A 89 5.40 -12.11 3.61
N ALA A 90 6.20 -11.08 3.89
CA ALA A 90 5.75 -9.88 4.60
C ALA A 90 4.59 -9.20 3.86
N LEU A 91 4.76 -8.91 2.57
CA LEU A 91 3.73 -8.32 1.72
C LEU A 91 2.42 -9.14 1.79
N LYS A 92 2.51 -10.45 1.56
CA LYS A 92 1.33 -11.35 1.59
C LYS A 92 0.64 -11.33 2.96
N ARG A 93 1.40 -11.45 4.06
CA ARG A 93 0.84 -11.46 5.42
C ARG A 93 0.15 -10.14 5.74
N ILE A 94 0.79 -9.01 5.48
CA ILE A 94 0.21 -7.69 5.73
C ILE A 94 -1.08 -7.52 4.93
N TYR A 95 -1.10 -7.86 3.64
CA TYR A 95 -2.28 -7.75 2.79
C TYR A 95 -3.43 -8.63 3.25
N TYR A 96 -3.17 -9.89 3.52
CA TYR A 96 -4.23 -10.85 3.89
C TYR A 96 -4.80 -10.53 5.28
N LEU A 97 -3.95 -10.18 6.23
CA LEU A 97 -4.40 -9.77 7.57
C LEU A 97 -5.20 -8.47 7.53
N SER A 98 -4.78 -7.50 6.71
CA SER A 98 -5.53 -6.27 6.47
C SER A 98 -6.90 -6.55 5.87
N TYR A 99 -6.96 -7.41 4.86
CA TYR A 99 -8.20 -7.87 4.26
C TYR A 99 -9.09 -8.58 5.29
N ALA A 100 -8.55 -9.52 6.07
CA ALA A 100 -9.29 -10.24 7.09
C ALA A 100 -9.89 -9.30 8.14
N TYR A 101 -9.12 -8.30 8.59
CA TYR A 101 -9.64 -7.26 9.49
C TYR A 101 -10.79 -6.49 8.86
N ARG A 102 -10.65 -6.02 7.61
CA ARG A 102 -11.67 -5.27 6.89
C ARG A 102 -12.96 -6.08 6.68
N MET A 103 -12.84 -7.38 6.44
CA MET A 103 -13.99 -8.26 6.21
C MET A 103 -14.72 -8.68 7.50
N THR A 104 -13.98 -8.79 8.62
CA THR A 104 -14.52 -9.32 9.89
C THR A 104 -14.70 -8.29 10.99
N GLY A 105 -13.90 -7.20 10.98
CA GLY A 105 -13.78 -6.26 12.09
C GLY A 105 -12.98 -6.81 13.28
N ASP A 106 -12.45 -8.04 13.21
CA ASP A 106 -11.72 -8.66 14.32
C ASP A 106 -10.30 -8.08 14.43
N LYS A 107 -10.06 -7.35 15.51
CA LYS A 107 -8.81 -6.64 15.80
C LYS A 107 -7.58 -7.53 15.88
N LYS A 108 -7.73 -8.86 16.11
CA LYS A 108 -6.60 -9.79 16.12
C LYS A 108 -5.80 -9.74 14.79
N TYR A 109 -6.50 -9.60 13.67
CA TYR A 109 -5.85 -9.50 12.35
C TYR A 109 -5.12 -8.16 12.17
N ALA A 110 -5.72 -7.05 12.57
CA ALA A 110 -5.07 -5.74 12.54
C ALA A 110 -3.81 -5.71 13.41
N HIS A 111 -3.91 -6.21 14.63
CA HIS A 111 -2.75 -6.30 15.54
C HIS A 111 -1.63 -7.17 14.98
N ARG A 112 -1.99 -8.30 14.36
CA ARG A 112 -0.99 -9.16 13.73
C ARG A 112 -0.34 -8.50 12.50
N ALA A 113 -1.10 -7.78 11.68
CA ALA A 113 -0.57 -7.00 10.57
C ALA A 113 0.41 -5.91 11.05
N GLU A 114 0.08 -5.22 12.14
CA GLU A 114 0.96 -4.24 12.79
C GLU A 114 2.27 -4.88 13.24
N GLN A 115 2.24 -6.08 13.83
CA GLN A 115 3.45 -6.80 14.23
C GLN A 115 4.35 -7.11 13.04
N GLU A 116 3.80 -7.53 11.90
CA GLU A 116 4.58 -7.74 10.67
C GLU A 116 5.20 -6.44 10.15
N MET A 117 4.43 -5.35 10.11
CA MET A 117 4.94 -4.04 9.69
C MET A 117 6.07 -3.55 10.61
N LEU A 118 5.91 -3.69 11.92
CA LEU A 118 6.95 -3.31 12.89
C LEU A 118 8.19 -4.19 12.77
N ALA A 119 8.03 -5.50 12.51
CA ALA A 119 9.17 -6.39 12.27
C ALA A 119 9.98 -5.94 11.06
N VAL A 120 9.33 -5.69 9.93
CA VAL A 120 9.96 -5.24 8.69
C VAL A 120 10.61 -3.87 8.83
N SER A 121 10.00 -2.95 9.58
CA SER A 121 10.54 -1.60 9.80
C SER A 121 11.83 -1.59 10.66
N ARG A 122 12.05 -2.66 11.42
CA ARG A 122 13.26 -2.85 12.24
C ARG A 122 14.40 -3.54 11.51
N PHE A 123 14.20 -3.96 10.26
CA PHE A 123 15.29 -4.51 9.46
C PHE A 123 16.38 -3.47 9.25
N THR A 124 17.64 -3.89 9.28
CA THR A 124 18.78 -2.98 9.07
C THR A 124 18.75 -2.30 7.70
N ASP A 125 18.24 -3.00 6.71
CA ASP A 125 17.95 -2.50 5.35
C ASP A 125 16.97 -3.46 4.66
N TRP A 126 16.41 -3.04 3.53
CA TRP A 126 15.56 -3.84 2.66
C TRP A 126 16.28 -4.31 1.38
N ASN A 127 17.60 -4.53 1.50
CA ASN A 127 18.44 -5.01 0.41
C ASN A 127 18.43 -4.11 -0.84
N PRO A 128 18.83 -2.83 -0.74
CA PRO A 128 18.70 -1.83 -1.81
C PRO A 128 19.50 -2.17 -3.07
N THR A 129 20.47 -3.08 -2.98
CA THR A 129 21.19 -3.61 -4.14
C THR A 129 20.33 -4.49 -5.04
N HIS A 130 19.17 -4.91 -4.56
CA HIS A 130 18.17 -5.68 -5.30
C HIS A 130 16.81 -4.99 -5.16
N PHE A 131 16.54 -4.02 -6.01
CA PHE A 131 15.43 -3.07 -5.88
C PHE A 131 14.03 -3.71 -5.78
N LEU A 132 13.84 -4.90 -6.35
CA LEU A 132 12.58 -5.63 -6.22
C LEU A 132 12.23 -5.97 -4.76
N ASP A 133 13.25 -6.29 -3.94
CA ASP A 133 13.06 -6.55 -2.50
C ASP A 133 12.50 -5.31 -1.80
N VAL A 134 13.08 -4.12 -2.12
CA VAL A 134 12.59 -2.83 -1.62
C VAL A 134 11.18 -2.53 -2.10
N GLY A 135 10.91 -2.75 -3.39
CA GLY A 135 9.60 -2.49 -3.98
C GLY A 135 8.48 -3.26 -3.29
N GLU A 136 8.66 -4.55 -3.03
CA GLU A 136 7.68 -5.38 -2.33
C GLU A 136 7.49 -4.96 -0.86
N MET A 137 8.58 -4.56 -0.16
CA MET A 137 8.48 -4.03 1.21
C MET A 137 7.71 -2.71 1.26
N VAL A 138 8.00 -1.78 0.33
CA VAL A 138 7.30 -0.48 0.26
C VAL A 138 5.81 -0.68 0.01
N ILE A 139 5.45 -1.57 -0.92
CA ILE A 139 4.04 -1.89 -1.18
C ILE A 139 3.38 -2.46 0.09
N GLY A 140 4.02 -3.42 0.76
CA GLY A 140 3.48 -4.03 1.98
C GLY A 140 3.20 -3.03 3.09
N ILE A 141 4.11 -2.08 3.35
CA ILE A 141 3.96 -1.05 4.40
C ILE A 141 3.06 0.10 3.95
N GLY A 142 3.09 0.45 2.65
CA GLY A 142 2.34 1.59 2.11
C GLY A 142 0.83 1.40 2.13
N TYR A 143 0.34 0.17 2.17
CA TYR A 143 -1.08 -0.14 2.30
C TYR A 143 -1.50 -0.20 3.76
N ARG A 144 -1.56 0.96 4.41
CA ARG A 144 -2.16 1.11 5.73
C ARG A 144 -3.66 0.78 5.70
N LEU A 145 -4.07 0.04 6.68
CA LEU A 145 -5.48 -0.18 7.05
C LEU A 145 -6.21 1.11 7.34
#